data_788eeea75936f737ff8c0dec21458cd6
#
_entry.id   788eeea75936f737ff8c0dec21458cd6
#
_cell.length_a   1.000
_cell.length_b   1.000
_cell.length_c   1.000
_cell.angle_alpha   90.00
_cell.angle_beta   90.00
_cell.angle_gamma   90.00
#
_symmetry.space_group_name_H-M   'P 1'
#
loop_
_entity.id
_entity.type
_entity.pdbx_description
1 polymer ?
#
loop_
_entity_poly.entity_id
_entity_poly.type
_entity_poly.pdbx_seq_one_letter_code
_entity_poly.pdbx_strand_id
1 'polypeptide(L)'
;MVDDYVDASTRALTARWAQAWQEIAAEWQDTITVILARKAAGDQLTPAQITQLARTQRALAMTSARLRELAAEIGPLLEPAVREVVERTADLTTGVAMSQMPPVDQRLLPSFTRVDQSALEQIIERSLGQIHASSLPLSDEAVDAMTSALIRAVPSGWHPDRAAREMLRRTRGGFNGGLTRAMRIARTETLDAHRAANRAQNNANPTVTAVVWTAQLSSRTCPSCLAKHGTEYPPDTPGPWDHQNGRCTFIPKTKTWAELGFPGIEEPPDVLPSAEDWIETNPHDALAALGPDRYRMLTNGDITLADMAQRVDNPDWRPSYQATSLTDLRKVAKQ
;
A
#
# COMPACT_ATOMS: atom_id res chain seq x y z
N MET A 1 9.72 -11.35 2.86
CA MET A 1 10.77 -10.30 2.88
C MET A 1 10.20 -8.88 2.91
N VAL A 2 9.64 -8.31 1.81
CA VAL A 2 9.13 -6.91 1.85
C VAL A 2 8.05 -6.72 2.90
N ASP A 3 7.12 -7.65 3.04
CA ASP A 3 6.07 -7.61 4.06
C ASP A 3 6.64 -7.53 5.49
N ASP A 4 7.75 -8.20 5.79
CA ASP A 4 8.37 -8.18 7.13
C ASP A 4 8.89 -6.77 7.49
N TYR A 5 9.51 -6.07 6.52
CA TYR A 5 9.96 -4.69 6.71
C TYR A 5 8.79 -3.72 6.86
N VAL A 6 7.76 -3.89 6.03
CA VAL A 6 6.52 -3.10 6.14
C VAL A 6 5.85 -3.31 7.49
N ASP A 7 5.78 -4.54 7.98
CA ASP A 7 5.17 -4.86 9.27
C ASP A 7 5.98 -4.30 10.45
N ALA A 8 7.32 -4.35 10.37
CA ALA A 8 8.18 -3.73 11.38
C ALA A 8 7.99 -2.20 11.43
N SER A 9 7.99 -1.54 10.27
CA SER A 9 7.74 -0.10 10.15
C SER A 9 6.35 0.29 10.64
N THR A 10 5.33 -0.52 10.34
CA THR A 10 3.95 -0.32 10.81
C THR A 10 3.86 -0.40 12.33
N ARG A 11 4.55 -1.36 12.97
CA ARG A 11 4.60 -1.45 14.44
C ARG A 11 5.27 -0.23 15.06
N ALA A 12 6.38 0.22 14.49
CA ALA A 12 7.10 1.41 14.97
C ALA A 12 6.24 2.68 14.86
N LEU A 13 5.56 2.90 13.72
CA LEU A 13 4.61 4.00 13.53
C LEU A 13 3.48 3.94 14.56
N THR A 14 2.90 2.75 14.79
CA THR A 14 1.82 2.56 15.77
C THR A 14 2.27 2.95 17.18
N ALA A 15 3.47 2.57 17.59
CA ALA A 15 4.03 2.93 18.88
C ALA A 15 4.23 4.46 19.04
N ARG A 16 4.77 5.13 17.99
CA ARG A 16 4.94 6.59 17.98
C ARG A 16 3.60 7.33 18.07
N TRP A 17 2.58 6.88 17.33
CA TRP A 17 1.23 7.45 17.39
C TRP A 17 0.57 7.25 18.75
N ALA A 18 0.72 6.07 19.35
CA ALA A 18 0.20 5.81 20.69
C ALA A 18 0.83 6.72 21.75
N GLN A 19 2.15 6.90 21.70
CA GLN A 19 2.87 7.83 22.58
C GLN A 19 2.39 9.26 22.39
N ALA A 20 2.33 9.76 21.16
CA ALA A 20 1.89 11.11 20.86
C ALA A 20 0.44 11.36 21.33
N TRP A 21 -0.45 10.38 21.21
CA TRP A 21 -1.79 10.51 21.77
C TRP A 21 -1.79 10.67 23.29
N GLN A 22 -0.95 9.93 24.02
CA GLN A 22 -0.85 10.05 25.48
C GLN A 22 -0.44 11.47 25.89
N GLU A 23 0.45 12.11 25.13
CA GLU A 23 0.94 13.46 25.40
C GLU A 23 -0.15 14.53 25.25
N ILE A 24 -1.08 14.39 24.30
CA ILE A 24 -2.13 15.37 24.01
C ILE A 24 -3.49 15.02 24.63
N ALA A 25 -3.68 13.79 25.10
CA ALA A 25 -4.99 13.31 25.57
C ALA A 25 -5.55 14.10 26.74
N ALA A 26 -4.71 14.53 27.68
CA ALA A 26 -5.12 15.32 28.84
C ALA A 26 -5.73 16.68 28.43
N GLU A 27 -5.11 17.38 27.50
CA GLU A 27 -5.63 18.68 26.98
C GLU A 27 -6.98 18.48 26.25
N TRP A 28 -7.16 17.37 25.53
CA TRP A 28 -8.44 17.04 24.92
C TRP A 28 -9.53 16.67 25.95
N GLN A 29 -9.17 15.96 27.02
CA GLN A 29 -10.09 15.69 28.14
C GLN A 29 -10.56 16.97 28.82
N ASP A 30 -9.64 17.87 29.13
CA ASP A 30 -9.93 19.16 29.71
C ASP A 30 -10.80 20.03 28.78
N THR A 31 -10.49 20.07 27.51
CA THR A 31 -11.27 20.78 26.48
C THR A 31 -12.71 20.27 26.43
N ILE A 32 -12.91 18.96 26.38
CA ILE A 32 -14.21 18.33 26.35
C ILE A 32 -15.00 18.61 27.64
N THR A 33 -14.34 18.56 28.79
CA THR A 33 -14.94 18.87 30.09
C THR A 33 -15.48 20.31 30.13
N VAL A 34 -14.72 21.29 29.63
CA VAL A 34 -15.15 22.70 29.55
C VAL A 34 -16.36 22.83 28.61
N ILE A 35 -16.34 22.20 27.43
CA ILE A 35 -17.47 22.25 26.48
C ILE A 35 -18.75 21.70 27.13
N LEU A 36 -18.65 20.56 27.82
CA LEU A 36 -19.80 19.93 28.48
C LEU A 36 -20.31 20.73 29.66
N ALA A 37 -19.43 21.30 30.47
CA ALA A 37 -19.80 22.18 31.60
C ALA A 37 -20.59 23.40 31.14
N ARG A 38 -20.13 24.08 30.08
CA ARG A 38 -20.87 25.22 29.50
C ARG A 38 -22.24 24.81 28.97
N LYS A 39 -22.33 23.67 28.28
CA LYS A 39 -23.61 23.12 27.84
C LYS A 39 -24.56 22.83 29.01
N ALA A 40 -24.04 22.25 30.10
CA ALA A 40 -24.82 21.95 31.30
C ALA A 40 -25.30 23.25 32.00
N ALA A 41 -24.56 24.35 31.88
CA ALA A 41 -24.95 25.68 32.34
C ALA A 41 -25.99 26.38 31.44
N GLY A 42 -26.41 25.73 30.32
CA GLY A 42 -27.43 26.26 29.41
C GLY A 42 -26.89 26.98 28.17
N ASP A 43 -25.55 27.05 27.98
CA ASP A 43 -24.96 27.67 26.81
C ASP A 43 -25.34 26.93 25.52
N GLN A 44 -25.90 27.65 24.56
CA GLN A 44 -26.19 27.15 23.21
C GLN A 44 -24.96 27.31 22.31
N LEU A 45 -23.91 26.44 22.54
CA LEU A 45 -22.68 26.54 21.79
C LEU A 45 -22.87 26.08 20.34
N THR A 46 -22.66 26.98 19.39
CA THR A 46 -22.57 26.65 17.96
C THR A 46 -21.24 25.97 17.63
N PRO A 47 -21.15 25.22 16.50
CA PRO A 47 -19.87 24.68 16.03
C PRO A 47 -18.74 25.70 15.97
N ALA A 48 -19.00 26.89 15.45
CA ALA A 48 -18.01 27.98 15.37
C ALA A 48 -17.55 28.43 16.75
N GLN A 49 -18.46 28.56 17.71
CA GLN A 49 -18.09 28.91 19.08
C GLN A 49 -17.27 27.84 19.77
N ILE A 50 -17.57 26.55 19.55
CA ILE A 50 -16.77 25.43 20.09
C ILE A 50 -15.33 25.50 19.56
N THR A 51 -15.14 25.71 18.27
CA THR A 51 -13.80 25.82 17.67
C THR A 51 -13.04 27.08 18.13
N GLN A 52 -13.74 28.16 18.47
CA GLN A 52 -13.15 29.40 18.93
C GLN A 52 -12.83 29.44 20.45
N LEU A 53 -13.25 28.41 21.22
CA LEU A 53 -12.87 28.34 22.62
C LEU A 53 -11.33 28.28 22.77
N ALA A 54 -10.75 29.07 23.66
CA ALA A 54 -9.31 29.13 23.84
C ALA A 54 -8.67 27.75 24.14
N ARG A 55 -9.36 26.91 24.90
CA ARG A 55 -8.92 25.51 25.15
C ARG A 55 -8.97 24.65 23.89
N THR A 56 -10.02 24.75 23.08
CA THR A 56 -10.11 24.04 21.81
C THR A 56 -8.99 24.46 20.87
N GLN A 57 -8.73 25.79 20.76
CA GLN A 57 -7.62 26.28 19.94
C GLN A 57 -6.27 25.79 20.42
N ARG A 58 -6.05 25.72 21.74
CA ARG A 58 -4.81 25.18 22.32
C ARG A 58 -4.67 23.69 22.00
N ALA A 59 -5.71 22.88 22.23
CA ALA A 59 -5.68 21.45 21.93
C ALA A 59 -5.41 21.17 20.45
N LEU A 60 -6.04 21.93 19.54
CA LEU A 60 -5.80 21.85 18.09
C LEU A 60 -4.35 22.24 17.74
N ALA A 61 -3.82 23.33 18.31
CA ALA A 61 -2.46 23.78 18.06
C ALA A 61 -1.42 22.75 18.53
N MET A 62 -1.58 22.20 19.75
CA MET A 62 -0.70 21.14 20.26
C MET A 62 -0.77 19.88 19.38
N THR A 63 -1.97 19.49 18.99
CA THR A 63 -2.17 18.34 18.10
C THR A 63 -1.51 18.55 16.73
N SER A 64 -1.71 19.73 16.13
CA SER A 64 -1.08 20.09 14.85
C SER A 64 0.44 20.07 14.93
N ALA A 65 1.02 20.63 15.99
CA ALA A 65 2.46 20.58 16.21
C ALA A 65 2.97 19.14 16.32
N ARG A 66 2.31 18.32 17.14
CA ARG A 66 2.71 16.92 17.35
C ARG A 66 2.56 16.06 16.10
N LEU A 67 1.50 16.27 15.30
CA LEU A 67 1.31 15.58 14.03
C LEU A 67 2.35 15.98 12.98
N ARG A 68 2.79 17.25 12.97
CA ARG A 68 3.90 17.68 12.09
C ARG A 68 5.21 17.01 12.48
N GLU A 69 5.51 16.89 13.77
CA GLU A 69 6.67 16.12 14.25
C GLU A 69 6.61 14.67 13.82
N LEU A 70 5.46 14.01 14.03
CA LEU A 70 5.25 12.62 13.58
C LEU A 70 5.40 12.47 12.06
N ALA A 71 4.87 13.41 11.28
CA ALA A 71 5.02 13.40 9.83
C ALA A 71 6.50 13.52 9.41
N ALA A 72 7.26 14.36 10.10
CA ALA A 72 8.70 14.50 9.85
C ALA A 72 9.52 13.26 10.24
N GLU A 73 9.05 12.49 11.22
CA GLU A 73 9.70 11.24 11.66
C GLU A 73 9.48 10.07 10.69
N ILE A 74 8.47 10.12 9.81
CA ILE A 74 8.11 8.98 8.92
C ILE A 74 9.27 8.61 8.00
N GLY A 75 9.87 9.58 7.32
CA GLY A 75 10.99 9.34 6.40
C GLY A 75 12.18 8.67 7.09
N PRO A 76 12.78 9.28 8.12
CA PRO A 76 13.87 8.68 8.89
C PRO A 76 13.57 7.29 9.47
N LEU A 77 12.32 7.04 9.88
CA LEU A 77 11.90 5.76 10.42
C LEU A 77 11.85 4.68 9.33
N LEU A 78 11.49 5.05 8.10
CA LEU A 78 11.36 4.13 6.97
C LEU A 78 12.67 3.93 6.18
N GLU A 79 13.62 4.84 6.28
CA GLU A 79 14.88 4.80 5.50
C GLU A 79 15.61 3.45 5.60
N PRO A 80 15.84 2.86 6.78
CA PRO A 80 16.54 1.57 6.87
C PRO A 80 15.80 0.46 6.13
N ALA A 81 14.46 0.44 6.22
CA ALA A 81 13.64 -0.56 5.54
C ALA A 81 13.65 -0.37 4.02
N VAL A 82 13.56 0.87 3.54
CA VAL A 82 13.62 1.21 2.11
C VAL A 82 14.98 0.81 1.53
N ARG A 83 16.08 1.16 2.20
CA ARG A 83 17.45 0.81 1.80
C ARG A 83 17.63 -0.70 1.67
N GLU A 84 17.31 -1.43 2.71
CA GLU A 84 17.44 -2.89 2.74
C GLU A 84 16.57 -3.57 1.67
N VAL A 85 15.34 -3.09 1.47
CA VAL A 85 14.44 -3.61 0.43
C VAL A 85 15.01 -3.38 -0.96
N VAL A 86 15.56 -2.19 -1.25
CA VAL A 86 16.15 -1.87 -2.55
C VAL A 86 17.37 -2.75 -2.83
N GLU A 87 18.29 -2.86 -1.88
CA GLU A 87 19.51 -3.65 -2.02
C GLU A 87 19.22 -5.14 -2.21
N ARG A 88 18.39 -5.72 -1.34
CA ARG A 88 18.01 -7.13 -1.43
C ARG A 88 17.20 -7.46 -2.68
N THR A 89 16.41 -6.52 -3.17
CA THR A 89 15.62 -6.74 -4.38
C THR A 89 16.54 -6.95 -5.59
N ALA A 90 17.60 -6.18 -5.71
CA ALA A 90 18.58 -6.35 -6.81
C ALA A 90 19.20 -7.75 -6.78
N ASP A 91 19.60 -8.23 -5.60
CA ASP A 91 20.18 -9.57 -5.43
C ASP A 91 19.15 -10.68 -5.71
N LEU A 92 17.93 -10.57 -5.19
CA LEU A 92 16.88 -11.55 -5.40
C LEU A 92 16.42 -11.61 -6.86
N THR A 93 16.31 -10.48 -7.54
CA THR A 93 15.95 -10.43 -8.96
C THR A 93 17.01 -11.14 -9.81
N THR A 94 18.29 -10.94 -9.49
CA THR A 94 19.40 -11.68 -10.10
C THR A 94 19.25 -13.18 -9.83
N GLY A 95 18.99 -13.58 -8.57
CA GLY A 95 18.79 -14.98 -8.20
C GLY A 95 17.65 -15.65 -8.95
N VAL A 96 16.52 -14.95 -9.13
CA VAL A 96 15.39 -15.46 -9.92
C VAL A 96 15.76 -15.63 -11.38
N ALA A 97 16.49 -14.68 -12.00
CA ALA A 97 16.96 -14.85 -13.37
C ALA A 97 17.96 -16.01 -13.50
N MET A 98 18.85 -16.17 -12.52
CA MET A 98 19.81 -17.28 -12.49
C MET A 98 19.13 -18.64 -12.34
N SER A 99 18.04 -18.73 -11.60
CA SER A 99 17.30 -19.99 -11.42
C SER A 99 16.62 -20.50 -12.70
N GLN A 100 16.48 -19.65 -13.70
CA GLN A 100 15.94 -19.99 -15.02
C GLN A 100 17.03 -20.44 -16.01
N MET A 101 18.32 -20.45 -15.61
CA MET A 101 19.42 -20.84 -16.46
C MET A 101 19.57 -22.37 -16.57
N PRO A 102 20.13 -22.89 -17.70
CA PRO A 102 20.42 -24.31 -17.84
C PRO A 102 21.42 -24.80 -16.78
N PRO A 103 21.34 -26.06 -16.34
CA PRO A 103 22.20 -26.65 -15.32
C PRO A 103 23.59 -26.97 -15.89
N VAL A 104 24.30 -25.97 -16.37
CA VAL A 104 25.64 -26.06 -16.96
C VAL A 104 26.67 -25.35 -16.08
N ASP A 105 27.98 -25.52 -16.40
CA ASP A 105 29.04 -24.81 -15.69
C ASP A 105 28.78 -23.28 -15.75
N GLN A 106 28.79 -22.62 -14.61
CA GLN A 106 28.54 -21.17 -14.50
C GLN A 106 29.45 -20.32 -15.39
N ARG A 107 30.64 -20.82 -15.74
CA ARG A 107 31.57 -20.16 -16.66
C ARG A 107 31.06 -20.10 -18.10
N LEU A 108 30.08 -20.94 -18.45
CA LEU A 108 29.45 -20.98 -19.77
C LEU A 108 28.19 -20.09 -19.84
N LEU A 109 27.71 -19.63 -18.69
CA LEU A 109 26.55 -18.75 -18.63
C LEU A 109 26.93 -17.30 -18.92
N PRO A 110 26.01 -16.49 -19.49
CA PRO A 110 26.21 -15.07 -19.63
C PRO A 110 26.51 -14.43 -18.27
N SER A 111 27.40 -13.44 -18.22
CA SER A 111 27.65 -12.69 -16.99
C SER A 111 26.40 -11.88 -16.61
N PHE A 112 25.92 -12.06 -15.39
CA PHE A 112 24.84 -11.26 -14.85
C PHE A 112 25.39 -9.92 -14.37
N THR A 113 24.97 -8.86 -15.00
CA THR A 113 25.33 -7.50 -14.58
C THR A 113 24.46 -7.10 -13.40
N ARG A 114 25.08 -6.81 -12.26
CA ARG A 114 24.39 -6.18 -11.16
C ARG A 114 24.16 -4.70 -11.50
N VAL A 115 22.99 -4.16 -11.18
CA VAL A 115 22.73 -2.73 -11.32
C VAL A 115 23.72 -1.92 -10.49
N ASP A 116 24.14 -0.76 -11.00
CA ASP A 116 25.11 0.11 -10.34
C ASP A 116 24.58 0.60 -8.98
N GLN A 117 25.43 0.65 -7.97
CA GLN A 117 25.11 1.11 -6.63
C GLN A 117 24.56 2.54 -6.64
N SER A 118 25.08 3.40 -7.52
CA SER A 118 24.57 4.79 -7.66
C SER A 118 23.11 4.84 -8.13
N ALA A 119 22.68 3.90 -8.97
CA ALA A 119 21.29 3.80 -9.39
C ALA A 119 20.36 3.33 -8.22
N LEU A 120 20.86 2.44 -7.38
CA LEU A 120 20.12 2.03 -6.16
C LEU A 120 19.98 3.19 -5.17
N GLU A 121 21.04 3.96 -4.94
CA GLU A 121 21.00 5.16 -4.09
C GLU A 121 19.99 6.21 -4.62
N GLN A 122 19.94 6.44 -5.93
CA GLN A 122 18.94 7.34 -6.53
C GLN A 122 17.49 6.83 -6.32
N ILE A 123 17.28 5.52 -6.33
CA ILE A 123 15.97 4.93 -6.02
C ILE A 123 15.61 5.19 -4.56
N ILE A 124 16.55 5.00 -3.64
CA ILE A 124 16.36 5.26 -2.21
C ILE A 124 16.01 6.74 -1.97
N GLU A 125 16.84 7.66 -2.48
CA GLU A 125 16.63 9.10 -2.34
C GLU A 125 15.26 9.55 -2.87
N ARG A 126 14.87 9.06 -4.05
CA ARG A 126 13.56 9.38 -4.64
C ARG A 126 12.42 8.84 -3.79
N SER A 127 12.53 7.61 -3.28
CA SER A 127 11.49 7.00 -2.44
C SER A 127 11.34 7.76 -1.12
N LEU A 128 12.43 8.17 -0.49
CA LEU A 128 12.39 9.00 0.72
C LEU A 128 11.81 10.39 0.45
N GLY A 129 12.16 11.00 -0.68
CA GLY A 129 11.54 12.25 -1.13
C GLY A 129 10.02 12.13 -1.33
N GLN A 130 9.56 11.03 -1.92
CA GLN A 130 8.13 10.75 -2.09
C GLN A 130 7.42 10.50 -0.76
N ILE A 131 8.03 9.76 0.17
CA ILE A 131 7.53 9.56 1.53
C ILE A 131 7.34 10.92 2.22
N HIS A 132 8.34 11.79 2.14
CA HIS A 132 8.27 13.13 2.72
C HIS A 132 7.11 13.93 2.12
N ALA A 133 7.02 14.04 0.79
CA ALA A 133 5.97 14.78 0.11
C ALA A 133 4.57 14.25 0.45
N SER A 134 4.39 12.92 0.50
CA SER A 134 3.11 12.28 0.85
C SER A 134 2.72 12.47 2.31
N SER A 135 3.69 12.75 3.19
CA SER A 135 3.47 12.94 4.63
C SER A 135 3.10 14.39 4.99
N LEU A 136 3.43 15.37 4.16
CA LEU A 136 3.18 16.79 4.44
C LEU A 136 1.71 17.13 4.77
N PRO A 137 0.70 16.64 4.04
CA PRO A 137 -0.71 16.94 4.31
C PRO A 137 -1.30 16.24 5.55
N LEU A 138 -0.58 15.28 6.13
CA LEU A 138 -1.10 14.38 7.17
C LEU A 138 -1.59 15.15 8.41
N SER A 139 -0.86 16.18 8.82
CA SER A 139 -1.20 17.01 9.99
C SER A 139 -2.54 17.71 9.80
N ASP A 140 -2.73 18.39 8.68
CA ASP A 140 -3.91 19.23 8.44
C ASP A 140 -5.16 18.36 8.26
N GLU A 141 -5.06 17.27 7.50
CA GLU A 141 -6.16 16.31 7.33
C GLU A 141 -6.59 15.66 8.64
N ALA A 142 -5.65 15.31 9.52
CA ALA A 142 -5.98 14.71 10.81
C ALA A 142 -6.61 15.75 11.76
N VAL A 143 -6.12 16.99 11.77
CA VAL A 143 -6.70 18.08 12.55
C VAL A 143 -8.11 18.40 12.08
N ASP A 144 -8.37 18.44 10.78
CA ASP A 144 -9.70 18.65 10.22
C ASP A 144 -10.66 17.52 10.60
N ALA A 145 -10.19 16.27 10.53
CA ALA A 145 -10.95 15.10 10.94
C ALA A 145 -11.31 15.12 12.43
N MET A 146 -10.36 15.53 13.28
CA MET A 146 -10.56 15.67 14.72
C MET A 146 -11.54 16.80 15.05
N THR A 147 -11.40 17.96 14.41
CA THR A 147 -12.32 19.09 14.55
C THR A 147 -13.74 18.71 14.17
N SER A 148 -13.89 18.07 13.01
CA SER A 148 -15.17 17.58 12.53
C SER A 148 -15.79 16.51 13.46
N ALA A 149 -14.95 15.64 14.03
CA ALA A 149 -15.37 14.62 14.98
C ALA A 149 -15.84 15.24 16.30
N LEU A 150 -15.11 16.23 16.81
CA LEU A 150 -15.48 16.97 18.03
C LEU A 150 -16.83 17.64 17.86
N ILE A 151 -17.03 18.38 16.77
CA ILE A 151 -18.28 19.11 16.50
C ILE A 151 -19.49 18.15 16.41
N ARG A 152 -19.34 17.05 15.66
CA ARG A 152 -20.42 16.05 15.48
C ARG A 152 -20.71 15.22 16.72
N ALA A 153 -19.79 15.17 17.68
CA ALA A 153 -19.94 14.37 18.88
C ALA A 153 -20.64 15.09 20.03
N VAL A 154 -21.04 16.35 19.84
CA VAL A 154 -21.81 17.10 20.87
C VAL A 154 -23.26 16.62 20.86
N PRO A 155 -23.64 15.61 21.65
CA PRO A 155 -24.97 15.03 21.61
C PRO A 155 -25.97 15.88 22.40
N SER A 156 -27.22 15.84 21.98
CA SER A 156 -28.34 16.35 22.77
C SER A 156 -28.87 15.24 23.67
N GLY A 157 -29.03 15.55 24.96
CA GLY A 157 -29.73 14.65 25.89
C GLY A 157 -28.94 13.46 26.47
N TRP A 158 -27.63 13.39 26.28
CA TRP A 158 -26.78 12.35 26.89
C TRP A 158 -26.27 12.76 28.29
N HIS A 159 -26.08 11.75 29.15
CA HIS A 159 -25.38 11.97 30.41
C HIS A 159 -23.97 12.51 30.15
N PRO A 160 -23.48 13.51 30.95
CA PRO A 160 -22.18 14.15 30.70
C PRO A 160 -21.01 13.18 30.51
N ASP A 161 -20.89 12.15 31.35
CA ASP A 161 -19.79 11.18 31.28
C ASP A 161 -19.83 10.34 29.99
N ARG A 162 -21.03 10.00 29.50
CA ARG A 162 -21.19 9.29 28.24
C ARG A 162 -20.82 10.19 27.07
N ALA A 163 -21.23 11.46 27.13
CA ALA A 163 -20.88 12.45 26.12
C ALA A 163 -19.37 12.68 26.07
N ALA A 164 -18.72 12.82 27.23
CA ALA A 164 -17.25 12.98 27.34
C ALA A 164 -16.51 11.80 26.70
N ARG A 165 -16.86 10.57 27.07
CA ARG A 165 -16.23 9.37 26.50
C ARG A 165 -16.40 9.28 24.99
N GLU A 166 -17.58 9.57 24.47
CA GLU A 166 -17.84 9.50 23.03
C GLU A 166 -17.11 10.62 22.26
N MET A 167 -17.09 11.83 22.78
CA MET A 167 -16.33 12.94 22.19
C MET A 167 -14.83 12.60 22.13
N LEU A 168 -14.25 12.12 23.22
CA LEU A 168 -12.83 11.74 23.27
C LEU A 168 -12.53 10.57 22.31
N ARG A 169 -13.41 9.54 22.27
CA ARG A 169 -13.27 8.40 21.36
C ARG A 169 -13.26 8.84 19.90
N ARG A 170 -14.17 9.74 19.50
CA ARG A 170 -14.26 10.24 18.12
C ARG A 170 -13.08 11.14 17.77
N THR A 171 -12.65 12.01 18.68
CA THR A 171 -11.46 12.86 18.49
C THR A 171 -10.21 11.99 18.30
N ARG A 172 -10.03 10.97 19.15
CA ARG A 172 -8.96 9.96 18.97
C ARG A 172 -9.08 9.22 17.65
N GLY A 173 -10.30 8.93 17.18
CA GLY A 173 -10.54 8.33 15.87
C GLY A 173 -10.02 9.17 14.72
N GLY A 174 -10.24 10.50 14.76
CA GLY A 174 -9.67 11.46 13.82
C GLY A 174 -8.13 11.47 13.84
N PHE A 175 -7.53 11.51 15.04
CA PHE A 175 -6.08 11.41 15.20
C PHE A 175 -5.51 10.11 14.63
N ASN A 176 -6.15 8.97 14.89
CA ASN A 176 -5.73 7.68 14.35
C ASN A 176 -5.94 7.55 12.84
N GLY A 177 -6.75 8.40 12.21
CA GLY A 177 -6.84 8.53 10.76
C GLY A 177 -5.48 8.89 10.14
N GLY A 178 -4.71 9.76 10.81
CA GLY A 178 -3.33 10.07 10.44
C GLY A 178 -2.40 8.86 10.47
N LEU A 179 -2.50 7.99 11.50
CA LEU A 179 -1.76 6.73 11.55
C LEU A 179 -2.09 5.82 10.38
N THR A 180 -3.38 5.65 10.07
CA THR A 180 -3.83 4.82 8.94
C THR A 180 -3.23 5.32 7.62
N ARG A 181 -3.17 6.64 7.43
CA ARG A 181 -2.53 7.25 6.27
C ARG A 181 -1.01 7.01 6.27
N ALA A 182 -0.33 7.24 7.39
CA ALA A 182 1.11 7.01 7.52
C ALA A 182 1.49 5.55 7.21
N MET A 183 0.73 4.59 7.70
CA MET A 183 0.92 3.16 7.40
C MET A 183 0.71 2.84 5.91
N ARG A 184 -0.25 3.51 5.27
CA ARG A 184 -0.48 3.36 3.82
C ARG A 184 0.69 3.92 3.02
N ILE A 185 1.20 5.10 3.39
CA ILE A 185 2.40 5.70 2.78
C ILE A 185 3.58 4.74 2.93
N ALA A 186 3.87 4.31 4.16
CA ALA A 186 4.98 3.39 4.44
C ALA A 186 4.94 2.14 3.54
N ARG A 187 3.79 1.49 3.46
CA ARG A 187 3.63 0.28 2.64
C ARG A 187 3.76 0.57 1.14
N THR A 188 3.08 1.58 0.65
CA THR A 188 3.05 1.89 -0.79
C THR A 188 4.43 2.28 -1.28
N GLU A 189 5.11 3.18 -0.58
CA GLU A 189 6.42 3.70 -1.02
C GLU A 189 7.54 2.64 -0.88
N THR A 190 7.50 1.81 0.16
CA THR A 190 8.46 0.69 0.29
C THR A 190 8.28 -0.33 -0.85
N LEU A 191 7.04 -0.65 -1.23
CA LEU A 191 6.75 -1.53 -2.35
C LEU A 191 7.12 -0.91 -3.70
N ASP A 192 6.94 0.39 -3.87
CA ASP A 192 7.34 1.10 -5.08
C ASP A 192 8.87 1.20 -5.19
N ALA A 193 9.60 1.34 -4.08
CA ALA A 193 11.06 1.23 -4.04
C ALA A 193 11.54 -0.18 -4.48
N HIS A 194 10.91 -1.24 -3.96
CA HIS A 194 11.13 -2.62 -4.40
C HIS A 194 10.94 -2.76 -5.92
N ARG A 195 9.83 -2.26 -6.48
CA ARG A 195 9.53 -2.34 -7.91
C ARG A 195 10.53 -1.58 -8.76
N ALA A 196 10.98 -0.42 -8.29
CA ALA A 196 12.00 0.38 -8.98
C ALA A 196 13.35 -0.35 -9.02
N ALA A 197 13.77 -0.97 -7.93
CA ALA A 197 15.00 -1.77 -7.86
C ALA A 197 14.90 -3.02 -8.75
N ASN A 198 13.76 -3.73 -8.71
CA ASN A 198 13.49 -4.87 -9.57
C ASN A 198 13.60 -4.50 -11.06
N ARG A 199 12.96 -3.43 -11.47
CA ARG A 199 13.04 -2.91 -12.85
C ARG A 199 14.46 -2.53 -13.25
N ALA A 200 15.19 -1.83 -12.38
CA ALA A 200 16.57 -1.45 -12.66
C ALA A 200 17.45 -2.68 -12.90
N GLN A 201 17.29 -3.72 -12.06
CA GLN A 201 18.04 -4.97 -12.20
C GLN A 201 17.65 -5.76 -13.45
N ASN A 202 16.35 -5.84 -13.79
CA ASN A 202 15.88 -6.50 -15.01
C ASN A 202 16.43 -5.82 -16.26
N ASN A 203 16.45 -4.49 -16.31
CA ASN A 203 17.02 -3.74 -17.43
C ASN A 203 18.53 -3.90 -17.58
N ALA A 204 19.24 -4.08 -16.47
CA ALA A 204 20.68 -4.29 -16.50
C ALA A 204 21.08 -5.70 -16.94
N ASN A 205 20.14 -6.66 -16.93
CA ASN A 205 20.40 -8.05 -17.24
C ASN A 205 20.10 -8.38 -18.72
N PRO A 206 21.12 -8.65 -19.58
CA PRO A 206 20.92 -8.89 -21.01
C PRO A 206 20.22 -10.23 -21.34
N THR A 207 20.05 -11.10 -20.36
CA THR A 207 19.31 -12.36 -20.53
C THR A 207 17.82 -12.21 -20.36
N VAL A 208 17.34 -11.12 -19.74
CA VAL A 208 15.91 -10.86 -19.51
C VAL A 208 15.27 -10.32 -20.79
N THR A 209 14.26 -11.01 -21.28
CA THR A 209 13.49 -10.68 -22.49
C THR A 209 12.16 -10.03 -22.19
N ALA A 210 11.56 -10.38 -21.04
CA ALA A 210 10.30 -9.85 -20.58
C ALA A 210 10.24 -9.85 -19.05
N VAL A 211 9.24 -9.17 -18.50
CA VAL A 211 8.85 -9.28 -17.08
C VAL A 211 7.41 -9.73 -16.98
N VAL A 212 7.12 -10.59 -16.01
CA VAL A 212 5.80 -11.19 -15.82
C VAL A 212 5.15 -10.60 -14.57
N TRP A 213 3.95 -10.05 -14.71
CA TRP A 213 3.17 -9.58 -13.57
C TRP A 213 2.81 -10.74 -12.65
N THR A 214 3.29 -10.68 -11.43
CA THR A 214 3.11 -11.76 -10.46
C THR A 214 2.37 -11.24 -9.23
N ALA A 215 1.22 -11.86 -8.96
CA ALA A 215 0.47 -11.71 -7.72
C ALA A 215 0.71 -12.94 -6.84
N GLN A 216 0.74 -12.76 -5.54
CA GLN A 216 0.70 -13.88 -4.61
C GLN A 216 -0.72 -14.46 -4.63
N LEU A 217 -0.89 -15.64 -5.22
CA LEU A 217 -2.18 -16.31 -5.32
C LEU A 217 -2.64 -16.79 -3.94
N SER A 218 -3.67 -16.16 -3.40
CA SER A 218 -4.21 -16.44 -2.06
C SER A 218 -5.62 -15.84 -1.91
N SER A 219 -6.34 -16.20 -0.87
CA SER A 219 -7.65 -15.63 -0.50
C SER A 219 -7.66 -14.10 -0.30
N ARG A 220 -6.48 -13.47 -0.21
CA ARG A 220 -6.29 -12.04 -0.04
C ARG A 220 -5.92 -11.30 -1.33
N THR A 221 -5.82 -12.01 -2.45
CA THR A 221 -5.46 -11.43 -3.75
C THR A 221 -6.67 -10.72 -4.33
N CYS A 222 -6.52 -9.45 -4.71
CA CYS A 222 -7.65 -8.72 -5.27
C CYS A 222 -7.99 -9.17 -6.71
N PRO A 223 -9.23 -9.00 -7.17
CA PRO A 223 -9.65 -9.43 -8.51
C PRO A 223 -8.80 -8.86 -9.65
N SER A 224 -8.39 -7.59 -9.58
CA SER A 224 -7.54 -7.00 -10.63
C SER A 224 -6.13 -7.60 -10.64
N CYS A 225 -5.59 -7.97 -9.49
CA CYS A 225 -4.28 -8.64 -9.41
C CYS A 225 -4.33 -10.07 -9.96
N LEU A 226 -5.43 -10.81 -9.72
CA LEU A 226 -5.67 -12.09 -10.37
C LEU A 226 -5.75 -11.96 -11.89
N ALA A 227 -6.50 -10.98 -12.39
CA ALA A 227 -6.66 -10.70 -13.81
C ALA A 227 -5.36 -10.32 -14.53
N LYS A 228 -4.38 -9.77 -13.79
CA LYS A 228 -3.08 -9.37 -14.33
C LYS A 228 -1.98 -10.40 -14.12
N HIS A 229 -2.20 -11.39 -13.27
CA HIS A 229 -1.21 -12.43 -13.02
C HIS A 229 -0.86 -13.19 -14.31
N GLY A 230 0.43 -13.41 -14.55
CA GLY A 230 0.92 -14.07 -15.76
C GLY A 230 1.06 -13.15 -16.99
N THR A 231 0.59 -11.90 -16.95
CA THR A 231 0.73 -10.99 -18.11
C THR A 231 2.19 -10.56 -18.28
N GLU A 232 2.71 -10.72 -19.50
CA GLU A 232 4.08 -10.34 -19.88
C GLU A 232 4.17 -8.89 -20.34
N TYR A 233 5.28 -8.25 -20.01
CA TYR A 233 5.60 -6.86 -20.37
C TYR A 233 7.08 -6.74 -20.77
N PRO A 234 7.45 -5.70 -21.56
CA PRO A 234 8.85 -5.37 -21.81
C PRO A 234 9.63 -5.15 -20.49
N PRO A 235 10.94 -5.47 -20.43
CA PRO A 235 11.75 -5.39 -19.20
C PRO A 235 11.80 -3.99 -18.58
N ASP A 236 11.70 -2.94 -19.41
CA ASP A 236 11.73 -1.54 -19.01
C ASP A 236 10.38 -0.98 -18.54
N THR A 237 9.32 -1.80 -18.58
CA THR A 237 7.97 -1.37 -18.20
C THR A 237 7.94 -0.89 -16.74
N PRO A 238 7.46 0.34 -16.47
CA PRO A 238 7.22 0.79 -15.11
C PRO A 238 6.12 -0.03 -14.45
N GLY A 239 6.28 -0.34 -13.18
CA GLY A 239 5.23 -1.07 -12.46
C GLY A 239 5.72 -2.31 -11.74
N PRO A 240 4.85 -3.26 -11.42
CA PRO A 240 3.42 -3.33 -11.81
C PRO A 240 2.60 -2.17 -11.26
N TRP A 241 1.68 -1.65 -12.06
CA TRP A 241 0.78 -0.57 -11.65
C TRP A 241 -0.45 -1.13 -10.94
N ASP A 242 -0.25 -1.75 -9.81
CA ASP A 242 -1.34 -2.19 -8.94
C ASP A 242 -1.91 -1.04 -8.10
N HIS A 243 -2.96 -1.32 -7.34
CA HIS A 243 -3.60 -0.35 -6.45
C HIS A 243 -2.74 -0.03 -5.21
N GLN A 244 -3.10 1.01 -4.46
CA GLN A 244 -2.46 1.32 -3.17
C GLN A 244 -2.47 0.10 -2.23
N ASN A 245 -1.38 -0.09 -1.48
CA ASN A 245 -1.12 -1.28 -0.67
C ASN A 245 -1.02 -2.61 -1.45
N GLY A 246 -1.00 -2.56 -2.77
CA GLY A 246 -0.87 -3.76 -3.61
C GLY A 246 0.49 -4.42 -3.46
N ARG A 247 0.54 -5.75 -3.51
CA ARG A 247 1.75 -6.56 -3.27
C ARG A 247 2.28 -7.25 -4.52
N CYS A 248 1.74 -6.90 -5.69
CA CYS A 248 2.21 -7.44 -6.95
C CYS A 248 3.64 -6.98 -7.26
N THR A 249 4.39 -7.84 -7.91
CA THR A 249 5.74 -7.57 -8.40
C THR A 249 5.89 -8.06 -9.84
N PHE A 250 6.98 -7.68 -10.49
CA PHE A 250 7.42 -8.32 -11.72
C PHE A 250 8.49 -9.38 -11.41
N ILE A 251 8.41 -10.53 -12.06
CA ILE A 251 9.51 -11.48 -12.12
C ILE A 251 10.12 -11.48 -13.52
N PRO A 252 11.46 -11.62 -13.66
CA PRO A 252 12.10 -11.70 -14.97
C PRO A 252 11.69 -12.98 -15.70
N LYS A 253 11.54 -12.88 -17.02
CA LYS A 253 11.53 -13.98 -17.96
C LYS A 253 12.79 -13.89 -18.79
N THR A 254 13.59 -14.95 -18.79
CA THR A 254 14.87 -14.97 -19.49
C THR A 254 14.73 -15.53 -20.90
N LYS A 255 15.76 -15.38 -21.71
CA LYS A 255 15.90 -16.07 -22.98
C LYS A 255 15.77 -17.58 -22.77
N THR A 256 15.21 -18.28 -23.75
CA THR A 256 15.17 -19.74 -23.75
C THR A 256 16.59 -20.33 -23.76
N TRP A 257 16.72 -21.57 -23.28
CA TRP A 257 18.03 -22.22 -23.26
C TRP A 257 18.63 -22.37 -24.67
N ALA A 258 17.78 -22.56 -25.67
CA ALA A 258 18.21 -22.57 -27.06
C ALA A 258 18.79 -21.22 -27.52
N GLU A 259 18.15 -20.10 -27.15
CA GLU A 259 18.63 -18.74 -27.45
C GLU A 259 19.92 -18.39 -26.67
N LEU A 260 20.14 -19.02 -25.52
CA LEU A 260 21.36 -18.91 -24.75
C LEU A 260 22.52 -19.76 -25.31
N GLY A 261 22.28 -20.54 -26.37
CA GLY A 261 23.28 -21.39 -27.02
C GLY A 261 23.28 -22.84 -26.56
N PHE A 262 22.24 -23.30 -25.88
CA PHE A 262 22.08 -24.68 -25.36
C PHE A 262 20.86 -25.41 -25.96
N PRO A 263 20.74 -25.54 -27.30
CA PRO A 263 19.53 -26.08 -27.93
C PRO A 263 19.30 -27.58 -27.68
N GLY A 264 20.31 -28.30 -27.16
CA GLY A 264 20.23 -29.72 -26.87
C GLY A 264 19.77 -30.06 -25.43
N ILE A 265 19.49 -29.07 -24.60
CA ILE A 265 19.01 -29.27 -23.22
C ILE A 265 17.51 -28.93 -23.17
N GLU A 266 16.73 -29.85 -22.68
CA GLU A 266 15.29 -29.66 -22.53
C GLU A 266 15.00 -28.68 -21.39
N GLU A 267 14.26 -27.60 -21.70
CA GLU A 267 13.87 -26.56 -20.75
C GLU A 267 12.66 -27.06 -19.92
N PRO A 268 12.68 -26.91 -18.59
CA PRO A 268 11.56 -27.30 -17.78
C PRO A 268 10.34 -26.41 -18.07
N PRO A 269 9.12 -26.94 -17.85
CA PRO A 269 7.90 -26.15 -18.01
C PRO A 269 7.89 -24.95 -17.07
N ASP A 270 7.15 -23.90 -17.45
CA ASP A 270 6.97 -22.72 -16.61
C ASP A 270 6.39 -23.13 -15.24
N VAL A 271 7.04 -22.68 -14.17
CA VAL A 271 6.65 -23.04 -12.80
C VAL A 271 5.59 -22.10 -12.22
N LEU A 272 5.25 -21.02 -12.92
CA LEU A 272 4.20 -20.11 -12.48
C LEU A 272 2.82 -20.71 -12.79
N PRO A 273 2.00 -21.05 -11.76
CA PRO A 273 0.63 -21.47 -12.01
C PRO A 273 -0.14 -20.31 -12.65
N SER A 274 -1.01 -20.59 -13.61
CA SER A 274 -1.93 -19.58 -14.12
C SER A 274 -2.96 -19.18 -13.05
N ALA A 275 -3.56 -18.01 -13.19
CA ALA A 275 -4.62 -17.59 -12.26
C ALA A 275 -5.86 -18.47 -12.41
N GLU A 276 -6.13 -18.95 -13.64
CA GLU A 276 -7.21 -19.87 -13.97
C GLU A 276 -7.02 -21.21 -13.24
N ASP A 277 -5.85 -21.86 -13.40
CA ASP A 277 -5.55 -23.14 -12.75
C ASP A 277 -5.61 -22.99 -11.21
N TRP A 278 -5.15 -21.87 -10.69
CA TRP A 278 -5.24 -21.62 -9.26
C TRP A 278 -6.68 -21.49 -8.77
N ILE A 279 -7.56 -20.80 -9.52
CA ILE A 279 -8.98 -20.67 -9.19
C ILE A 279 -9.68 -22.03 -9.19
N GLU A 280 -9.37 -22.88 -10.17
CA GLU A 280 -9.95 -24.23 -10.29
C GLU A 280 -9.48 -25.14 -9.16
N THR A 281 -8.19 -25.09 -8.81
CA THR A 281 -7.61 -25.96 -7.78
C THR A 281 -7.85 -25.48 -6.35
N ASN A 282 -8.18 -24.18 -6.17
CA ASN A 282 -8.39 -23.57 -4.86
C ASN A 282 -9.74 -22.82 -4.77
N PRO A 283 -10.89 -23.47 -4.99
CA PRO A 283 -12.20 -22.79 -5.13
C PRO A 283 -12.62 -22.01 -3.87
N HIS A 284 -12.25 -22.48 -2.69
CA HIS A 284 -12.55 -21.78 -1.43
C HIS A 284 -11.80 -20.45 -1.32
N ASP A 285 -10.49 -20.44 -1.61
CA ASP A 285 -9.67 -19.24 -1.57
C ASP A 285 -10.01 -18.29 -2.72
N ALA A 286 -10.34 -18.82 -3.90
CA ALA A 286 -10.81 -18.04 -5.03
C ALA A 286 -12.15 -17.35 -4.74
N LEU A 287 -13.09 -18.04 -4.09
CA LEU A 287 -14.35 -17.43 -3.63
C LEU A 287 -14.10 -16.28 -2.64
N ALA A 288 -13.17 -16.47 -1.70
CA ALA A 288 -12.82 -15.43 -0.73
C ALA A 288 -12.14 -14.23 -1.42
N ALA A 289 -11.28 -14.45 -2.39
CA ALA A 289 -10.55 -13.42 -3.14
C ALA A 289 -11.46 -12.61 -4.07
N LEU A 290 -12.36 -13.26 -4.80
CA LEU A 290 -13.25 -12.64 -5.79
C LEU A 290 -14.54 -12.10 -5.18
N GLY A 291 -14.99 -12.70 -4.09
CA GLY A 291 -16.32 -12.53 -3.55
C GLY A 291 -17.39 -13.32 -4.36
N PRO A 292 -18.56 -13.58 -3.77
CA PRO A 292 -19.53 -14.53 -4.32
C PRO A 292 -20.06 -14.14 -5.70
N ASP A 293 -20.28 -12.85 -5.95
CA ASP A 293 -20.85 -12.41 -7.24
C ASP A 293 -19.86 -12.56 -8.39
N ARG A 294 -18.59 -12.10 -8.23
CA ARG A 294 -17.58 -12.23 -9.27
C ARG A 294 -17.22 -13.69 -9.52
N TYR A 295 -17.08 -14.48 -8.45
CA TYR A 295 -16.78 -15.89 -8.56
C TYR A 295 -17.87 -16.62 -9.37
N ARG A 296 -19.15 -16.39 -9.07
CA ARG A 296 -20.27 -16.96 -9.82
C ARG A 296 -20.28 -16.54 -11.29
N MET A 297 -20.11 -15.23 -11.58
CA MET A 297 -20.08 -14.73 -12.97
C MET A 297 -18.94 -15.34 -13.76
N LEU A 298 -17.77 -15.51 -13.15
CA LEU A 298 -16.62 -16.15 -13.78
C LEU A 298 -16.88 -17.64 -14.06
N THR A 299 -17.34 -18.39 -13.06
CA THR A 299 -17.58 -19.84 -13.20
C THR A 299 -18.74 -20.18 -14.14
N ASN A 300 -19.69 -19.27 -14.31
CA ASN A 300 -20.76 -19.39 -15.30
C ASN A 300 -20.31 -19.02 -16.73
N GLY A 301 -19.12 -18.41 -16.89
CA GLY A 301 -18.67 -17.89 -18.17
C GLY A 301 -19.32 -16.55 -18.57
N ASP A 302 -20.01 -15.89 -17.64
CA ASP A 302 -20.63 -14.59 -17.89
C ASP A 302 -19.61 -13.48 -18.10
N ILE A 303 -18.41 -13.62 -17.52
CA ILE A 303 -17.25 -12.72 -17.60
C ILE A 303 -15.95 -13.54 -17.66
N THR A 304 -14.88 -12.91 -18.12
CA THR A 304 -13.52 -13.43 -18.08
C THR A 304 -12.72 -12.83 -16.92
N LEU A 305 -11.54 -13.41 -16.60
CA LEU A 305 -10.61 -12.80 -15.65
C LEU A 305 -10.17 -11.40 -16.08
N ALA A 306 -9.94 -11.20 -17.38
CA ALA A 306 -9.51 -9.91 -17.94
C ALA A 306 -10.50 -8.78 -17.62
N ASP A 307 -11.80 -9.08 -17.61
CA ASP A 307 -12.85 -8.10 -17.31
C ASP A 307 -12.79 -7.57 -15.87
N MET A 308 -12.11 -8.29 -14.97
CA MET A 308 -12.02 -7.91 -13.56
C MET A 308 -11.00 -6.81 -13.26
N ALA A 309 -10.19 -6.41 -14.24
CA ALA A 309 -9.19 -5.36 -14.09
C ALA A 309 -9.51 -4.16 -14.97
N GLN A 310 -9.66 -3.00 -14.36
CA GLN A 310 -9.76 -1.72 -15.09
C GLN A 310 -8.59 -0.81 -14.73
N ARG A 311 -8.05 -0.10 -15.73
CA ARG A 311 -7.08 0.96 -15.51
C ARG A 311 -7.81 2.20 -15.01
N VAL A 312 -7.30 2.78 -13.94
CA VAL A 312 -7.78 4.05 -13.37
C VAL A 312 -6.61 5.02 -13.35
N ASP A 313 -6.78 6.15 -14.01
CA ASP A 313 -5.84 7.25 -13.95
C ASP A 313 -6.19 8.14 -12.75
N ASN A 314 -5.21 8.38 -11.89
CA ASN A 314 -5.36 9.21 -10.70
C ASN A 314 -4.43 10.43 -10.83
N PRO A 315 -4.96 11.67 -10.81
CA PRO A 315 -4.14 12.88 -10.95
C PRO A 315 -3.18 13.11 -9.77
N ASP A 316 -3.54 12.60 -8.57
CA ASP A 316 -2.79 12.81 -7.33
C ASP A 316 -1.77 11.71 -7.05
N TRP A 317 -1.70 10.67 -7.89
CA TRP A 317 -0.80 9.55 -7.71
C TRP A 317 -0.35 9.03 -9.08
N ARG A 318 -0.32 7.73 -9.28
CA ARG A 318 0.00 7.10 -10.56
C ARG A 318 -1.20 6.34 -11.14
N PRO A 319 -1.24 6.07 -12.45
CA PRO A 319 -2.20 5.11 -12.99
C PRO A 319 -2.10 3.78 -12.25
N SER A 320 -3.24 3.13 -12.05
CA SER A 320 -3.28 1.84 -11.36
C SER A 320 -4.37 0.94 -11.92
N TYR A 321 -4.17 -0.38 -11.82
CA TYR A 321 -5.23 -1.34 -12.08
C TYR A 321 -6.01 -1.58 -10.80
N GLN A 322 -7.34 -1.47 -10.92
CA GLN A 322 -8.27 -1.66 -9.82
C GLN A 322 -9.32 -2.69 -10.21
N ALA A 323 -9.96 -3.31 -9.22
CA ALA A 323 -11.03 -4.24 -9.49
C ALA A 323 -12.22 -3.54 -10.16
N THR A 324 -12.66 -4.05 -11.30
CA THR A 324 -13.85 -3.57 -12.01
C THR A 324 -15.07 -3.66 -11.10
N SER A 325 -15.91 -2.64 -11.08
CA SER A 325 -17.10 -2.62 -10.23
C SER A 325 -18.09 -3.74 -10.63
N LEU A 326 -18.85 -4.26 -9.67
CA LEU A 326 -19.91 -5.24 -9.97
C LEU A 326 -20.96 -4.68 -10.93
N THR A 327 -21.21 -3.38 -10.89
CA THR A 327 -22.14 -2.71 -11.80
C THR A 327 -21.63 -2.78 -13.23
N ASP A 328 -20.34 -2.56 -13.45
CA ASP A 328 -19.77 -2.59 -14.81
C ASP A 328 -19.62 -4.02 -15.31
N LEU A 329 -19.20 -4.97 -14.45
CA LEU A 329 -19.17 -6.39 -14.81
C LEU A 329 -20.55 -6.92 -15.22
N ARG A 330 -21.62 -6.49 -14.55
CA ARG A 330 -22.99 -6.87 -14.97
C ARG A 330 -23.42 -6.28 -16.32
N LYS A 331 -22.76 -5.22 -16.81
CA LYS A 331 -22.99 -4.72 -18.17
C LYS A 331 -22.28 -5.61 -19.19
N VAL A 332 -21.07 -6.06 -18.88
CA VAL A 332 -20.31 -7.00 -19.73
C VAL A 332 -21.06 -8.32 -19.87
N ALA A 333 -21.52 -8.89 -18.77
CA ALA A 333 -22.25 -10.15 -18.73
C ALA A 333 -23.60 -10.15 -19.52
N LYS A 334 -24.09 -8.98 -19.94
CA LYS A 334 -25.33 -8.85 -20.73
C LYS A 334 -25.08 -8.69 -22.23
N GLN A 335 -23.81 -8.61 -22.65
CA GLN A 335 -23.41 -8.53 -24.05
C GLN A 335 -23.10 -9.91 -24.62
#